data_17e9ed20bfa5f22b47d2817efe375f17
#
_entry.id   17e9ed20bfa5f22b47d2817efe375f17
#
_cell.length_a   1.000
_cell.length_b   1.000
_cell.length_c   1.000
_cell.angle_alpha   90.00
_cell.angle_beta   90.00
_cell.angle_gamma   90.00
#
_symmetry.space_group_name_H-M   'P 1'
#
loop_
_entity.id
_entity.type
_entity.pdbx_description
1 polymer ?
#
loop_
_entity_poly.entity_id
_entity_poly.type
_entity_poly.pdbx_seq_one_letter_code
_entity_poly.pdbx_strand_id
1 'polypeptide(L)'
;MSNKIKIDDLVNPTLTEFQQVAKDYGETLKLELTSEAIINEAYKNSRLQDFGDEGFISRLDILMQSVSNDEGLAGIGKLGIFNDQVRYAENRLKFEKFKKNFPEYNDEVISKPIIIIGLPRSGTTHLLNLIASDSRLKSIPYWQSLRPFQEKLIDLNNDIDSRQEVAFEEYKNFLETMPLLKSMHDMHPNHIHEEIELQAMDFSTYLPEWLAYVPEWRDYYLNHDQINHYKYLKDVLKAMQFIKGPKKWV
;
A
#
# COMPACT_ATOMS: atom_id res chain seq x y z
N MET A 1 -17.77 -20.66 20.67
CA MET A 1 -16.51 -21.11 21.27
C MET A 1 -15.41 -20.43 20.49
N SER A 2 -14.57 -19.60 21.11
CA SER A 2 -13.45 -18.98 20.41
C SER A 2 -12.43 -20.09 20.12
N ASN A 3 -12.16 -20.37 18.84
CA ASN A 3 -11.06 -21.24 18.47
C ASN A 3 -9.75 -20.55 18.90
N LYS A 4 -9.15 -21.06 19.99
CA LYS A 4 -7.83 -20.60 20.41
C LYS A 4 -6.83 -21.06 19.36
N ILE A 5 -6.17 -20.10 18.72
CA ILE A 5 -5.03 -20.36 17.86
C ILE A 5 -3.84 -20.69 18.77
N LYS A 6 -3.21 -21.84 18.50
CA LYS A 6 -2.04 -22.30 19.23
C LYS A 6 -0.85 -22.22 18.25
N ILE A 7 0.17 -21.49 18.63
CA ILE A 7 1.41 -21.36 17.86
C ILE A 7 2.50 -21.97 18.73
N ASP A 8 2.88 -23.19 18.41
CA ASP A 8 3.85 -23.98 19.21
C ASP A 8 5.26 -23.97 18.61
N ASP A 9 5.43 -23.37 17.42
CA ASP A 9 6.64 -23.46 16.58
C ASP A 9 7.30 -22.11 16.24
N LEU A 10 7.06 -21.07 17.07
CA LEU A 10 7.61 -19.73 16.83
C LEU A 10 9.14 -19.67 16.66
N VAL A 11 9.86 -20.59 17.32
CA VAL A 11 11.34 -20.62 17.26
C VAL A 11 11.84 -21.33 15.99
N ASN A 12 11.12 -22.35 15.55
CA ASN A 12 11.43 -23.12 14.35
C ASN A 12 10.11 -23.36 13.59
N PRO A 13 9.65 -22.40 12.80
CA PRO A 13 8.36 -22.48 12.12
C PRO A 13 8.31 -23.68 11.16
N THR A 14 7.22 -24.43 11.25
CA THR A 14 6.92 -25.49 10.28
C THR A 14 6.18 -24.88 9.11
N LEU A 15 6.85 -24.78 7.97
CA LEU A 15 6.25 -24.22 6.75
C LEU A 15 5.24 -25.20 6.15
N THR A 16 4.16 -24.68 5.59
CA THR A 16 3.28 -25.45 4.71
C THR A 16 4.01 -25.76 3.40
N GLU A 17 3.51 -26.72 2.62
CA GLU A 17 4.07 -27.04 1.31
C GLU A 17 4.11 -25.80 0.40
N PHE A 18 3.04 -24.99 0.38
CA PHE A 18 2.98 -23.74 -0.36
C PHE A 18 4.06 -22.75 0.09
N GLN A 19 4.20 -22.54 1.40
CA GLN A 19 5.22 -21.64 1.95
C GLN A 19 6.64 -22.10 1.60
N GLN A 20 6.90 -23.41 1.64
CA GLN A 20 8.20 -23.95 1.27
C GLN A 20 8.51 -23.70 -0.21
N VAL A 21 7.55 -24.00 -1.10
CA VAL A 21 7.69 -23.74 -2.54
C VAL A 21 7.91 -22.24 -2.82
N ALA A 22 7.15 -21.36 -2.16
CA ALA A 22 7.31 -19.91 -2.31
C ALA A 22 8.69 -19.44 -1.83
N LYS A 23 9.18 -19.97 -0.70
CA LYS A 23 10.51 -19.66 -0.18
C LYS A 23 11.61 -20.13 -1.14
N ASP A 24 11.55 -21.38 -1.58
CA ASP A 24 12.54 -21.96 -2.51
C ASP A 24 12.56 -21.18 -3.84
N TYR A 25 11.40 -20.80 -4.35
CA TYR A 25 11.29 -19.93 -5.53
C TYR A 25 12.00 -18.58 -5.28
N GLY A 26 11.74 -17.94 -4.14
CA GLY A 26 12.36 -16.68 -3.78
C GLY A 26 13.89 -16.73 -3.80
N GLU A 27 14.49 -17.83 -3.36
CA GLU A 27 15.96 -18.01 -3.34
C GLU A 27 16.56 -18.17 -4.75
N THR A 28 15.75 -18.50 -5.76
CA THR A 28 16.21 -18.57 -7.16
C THR A 28 16.27 -17.21 -7.84
N LEU A 29 15.63 -16.20 -7.27
CA LEU A 29 15.49 -14.90 -7.88
C LEU A 29 16.76 -14.05 -7.76
N LYS A 30 17.14 -13.42 -8.85
CA LYS A 30 18.20 -12.40 -8.87
C LYS A 30 17.53 -11.02 -8.98
N LEU A 31 17.04 -10.52 -7.85
CA LEU A 31 16.37 -9.22 -7.79
C LEU A 31 17.40 -8.09 -7.71
N GLU A 32 17.27 -7.13 -8.59
CA GLU A 32 17.97 -5.85 -8.49
C GLU A 32 17.14 -4.91 -7.60
N LEU A 33 17.47 -4.86 -6.31
CA LEU A 33 16.79 -4.02 -5.31
C LEU A 33 17.31 -2.59 -5.40
N THR A 34 17.00 -1.90 -6.51
CA THR A 34 17.39 -0.51 -6.77
C THR A 34 16.17 0.32 -7.17
N SER A 35 16.24 1.62 -6.94
CA SER A 35 15.22 2.57 -7.41
C SER A 35 15.09 2.53 -8.93
N GLU A 36 16.20 2.40 -9.66
CA GLU A 36 16.22 2.31 -11.12
C GLU A 36 15.43 1.11 -11.63
N ALA A 37 15.62 -0.08 -11.04
CA ALA A 37 14.89 -1.29 -11.43
C ALA A 37 13.38 -1.14 -11.18
N ILE A 38 12.98 -0.54 -10.06
CA ILE A 38 11.58 -0.27 -9.72
C ILE A 38 10.96 0.73 -10.71
N ILE A 39 11.64 1.83 -11.00
CA ILE A 39 11.19 2.86 -11.93
C ILE A 39 11.03 2.27 -13.35
N ASN A 40 12.01 1.49 -13.81
CA ASN A 40 11.97 0.86 -15.12
C ASN A 40 10.80 -0.14 -15.24
N GLU A 41 10.56 -0.94 -14.20
CA GLU A 41 9.42 -1.89 -14.21
C GLU A 41 8.08 -1.14 -14.17
N ALA A 42 7.97 -0.05 -13.39
CA ALA A 42 6.78 0.78 -13.36
C ALA A 42 6.49 1.46 -14.72
N TYR A 43 7.52 1.92 -15.43
CA TYR A 43 7.37 2.46 -16.79
C TYR A 43 6.86 1.40 -17.77
N LYS A 44 7.44 0.21 -17.71
CA LYS A 44 7.07 -0.92 -18.58
C LYS A 44 5.61 -1.33 -18.36
N ASN A 45 5.18 -1.45 -17.10
CA ASN A 45 3.86 -1.92 -16.74
C ASN A 45 2.78 -0.87 -17.04
N SER A 46 3.01 0.39 -16.67
CA SER A 46 2.03 1.46 -16.82
C SER A 46 2.03 2.11 -18.20
N ARG A 47 3.14 2.00 -18.94
CA ARG A 47 3.40 2.74 -20.19
C ARG A 47 3.32 4.27 -20.02
N LEU A 48 3.53 4.75 -18.80
CA LEU A 48 3.60 6.16 -18.42
C LEU A 48 5.03 6.50 -18.03
N GLN A 49 5.44 7.78 -18.16
CA GLN A 49 6.85 8.18 -17.94
C GLN A 49 7.00 9.42 -17.06
N ASP A 50 5.90 10.01 -16.59
CA ASP A 50 5.95 11.25 -15.85
C ASP A 50 5.57 11.04 -14.39
N PHE A 51 6.55 11.12 -13.51
CA PHE A 51 6.38 11.03 -12.06
C PHE A 51 6.07 12.38 -11.39
N GLY A 52 6.06 13.49 -12.15
CA GLY A 52 6.00 14.84 -11.59
C GLY A 52 7.30 15.19 -10.86
N ASP A 53 7.21 15.53 -9.58
CA ASP A 53 8.39 15.76 -8.74
C ASP A 53 9.12 14.43 -8.47
N GLU A 54 10.39 14.39 -8.87
CA GLU A 54 11.26 13.21 -8.74
C GLU A 54 12.03 13.16 -7.40
N GLY A 55 11.78 14.07 -6.49
CA GLY A 55 12.40 14.07 -5.16
C GLY A 55 12.16 12.80 -4.33
N PHE A 56 11.20 11.94 -4.74
CA PHE A 56 10.97 10.64 -4.13
C PHE A 56 12.08 9.62 -4.43
N ILE A 57 12.84 9.77 -5.50
CA ILE A 57 13.88 8.81 -5.93
C ILE A 57 14.91 8.63 -4.82
N SER A 58 15.36 9.71 -4.21
CA SER A 58 16.32 9.64 -3.10
C SER A 58 15.78 8.87 -1.88
N ARG A 59 14.47 8.97 -1.61
CA ARG A 59 13.81 8.21 -0.54
C ARG A 59 13.75 6.72 -0.89
N LEU A 60 13.41 6.42 -2.13
CA LEU A 60 13.37 5.05 -2.63
C LEU A 60 14.77 4.42 -2.61
N ASP A 61 15.84 5.17 -2.94
CA ASP A 61 17.22 4.70 -2.84
C ASP A 61 17.57 4.28 -1.41
N ILE A 62 17.27 5.12 -0.42
CA ILE A 62 17.52 4.81 0.99
C ILE A 62 16.76 3.54 1.41
N LEU A 63 15.50 3.42 1.02
CA LEU A 63 14.69 2.26 1.33
C LEU A 63 15.27 1.00 0.69
N MET A 64 15.57 1.03 -0.61
CA MET A 64 16.08 -0.15 -1.32
C MET A 64 17.44 -0.59 -0.81
N GLN A 65 18.30 0.35 -0.46
CA GLN A 65 19.56 0.04 0.19
C GLN A 65 19.34 -0.63 1.55
N SER A 66 18.43 -0.10 2.37
CA SER A 66 18.10 -0.68 3.68
C SER A 66 17.53 -2.09 3.56
N VAL A 67 16.62 -2.34 2.59
CA VAL A 67 16.08 -3.67 2.29
C VAL A 67 17.18 -4.64 1.79
N SER A 68 18.09 -4.15 0.96
CA SER A 68 19.21 -4.94 0.46
C SER A 68 20.14 -5.40 1.57
N ASN A 69 20.32 -4.58 2.61
CA ASN A 69 21.14 -4.85 3.78
C ASN A 69 20.51 -5.84 4.77
N ASP A 70 19.21 -6.12 4.66
CA ASP A 70 18.55 -7.13 5.52
C ASP A 70 18.90 -8.55 5.06
N GLU A 71 19.93 -9.14 5.68
CA GLU A 71 20.36 -10.50 5.43
C GLU A 71 19.35 -11.55 5.92
N GLY A 72 18.49 -11.20 6.87
CA GLY A 72 17.46 -12.09 7.43
C GLY A 72 16.21 -12.20 6.56
N LEU A 73 16.01 -11.31 5.62
CA LEU A 73 14.83 -11.27 4.78
C LEU A 73 14.95 -12.31 3.64
N ALA A 74 14.02 -13.27 3.62
CA ALA A 74 13.95 -14.28 2.57
C ALA A 74 13.73 -13.67 1.18
N GLY A 75 14.20 -14.35 0.12
CA GLY A 75 14.05 -13.87 -1.26
C GLY A 75 12.62 -13.58 -1.67
N ILE A 76 11.65 -14.36 -1.19
CA ILE A 76 10.21 -14.09 -1.44
C ILE A 76 9.74 -12.80 -0.74
N GLY A 77 10.25 -12.48 0.44
CA GLY A 77 9.98 -11.22 1.12
C GLY A 77 10.56 -10.01 0.36
N LYS A 78 11.78 -10.15 -0.16
CA LYS A 78 12.41 -9.15 -1.04
C LYS A 78 11.59 -8.91 -2.30
N LEU A 79 11.08 -9.98 -2.93
CA LEU A 79 10.17 -9.89 -4.08
C LEU A 79 8.87 -9.14 -3.73
N GLY A 80 8.27 -9.46 -2.57
CA GLY A 80 7.07 -8.78 -2.10
C GLY A 80 7.28 -7.27 -1.97
N ILE A 81 8.36 -6.86 -1.28
CA ILE A 81 8.69 -5.42 -1.14
C ILE A 81 8.96 -4.79 -2.51
N PHE A 82 9.72 -5.44 -3.40
CA PHE A 82 9.97 -4.94 -4.74
C PHE A 82 8.66 -4.68 -5.50
N ASN A 83 7.75 -5.64 -5.52
CA ASN A 83 6.45 -5.52 -6.19
C ASN A 83 5.59 -4.40 -5.58
N ASP A 84 5.61 -4.23 -4.27
CA ASP A 84 4.91 -3.12 -3.61
C ASP A 84 5.46 -1.77 -4.05
N GLN A 85 6.80 -1.61 -4.11
CA GLN A 85 7.40 -0.36 -4.57
C GLN A 85 7.09 -0.09 -6.05
N VAL A 86 7.07 -1.11 -6.92
CA VAL A 86 6.63 -0.98 -8.31
C VAL A 86 5.16 -0.52 -8.38
N ARG A 87 4.28 -1.11 -7.58
CA ARG A 87 2.87 -0.72 -7.51
C ARG A 87 2.69 0.74 -7.04
N TYR A 88 3.46 1.20 -6.07
CA TYR A 88 3.44 2.61 -5.62
C TYR A 88 3.92 3.55 -6.73
N ALA A 89 4.98 3.19 -7.44
CA ALA A 89 5.47 3.94 -8.59
C ALA A 89 4.43 4.02 -9.72
N GLU A 90 3.77 2.91 -10.06
CA GLU A 90 2.67 2.90 -11.04
C GLU A 90 1.50 3.79 -10.61
N ASN A 91 1.11 3.72 -9.35
CA ASN A 91 0.03 4.56 -8.82
C ASN A 91 0.39 6.05 -8.88
N ARG A 92 1.65 6.40 -8.60
CA ARG A 92 2.15 7.77 -8.74
C ARG A 92 2.07 8.23 -10.21
N LEU A 93 2.54 7.44 -11.17
CA LEU A 93 2.42 7.73 -12.59
C LEU A 93 0.96 7.95 -13.03
N LYS A 94 0.05 7.10 -12.56
CA LYS A 94 -1.39 7.22 -12.83
C LYS A 94 -1.98 8.48 -12.20
N PHE A 95 -1.53 8.86 -11.01
CA PHE A 95 -1.93 10.10 -10.36
C PHE A 95 -1.44 11.34 -11.12
N GLU A 96 -0.19 11.37 -11.56
CA GLU A 96 0.33 12.49 -12.37
C GLU A 96 -0.44 12.62 -13.70
N LYS A 97 -0.74 11.51 -14.37
CA LYS A 97 -1.63 11.50 -15.55
C LYS A 97 -3.02 12.04 -15.21
N PHE A 98 -3.60 11.63 -14.08
CA PHE A 98 -4.90 12.12 -13.62
C PHE A 98 -4.89 13.64 -13.42
N LYS A 99 -3.90 14.18 -12.73
CA LYS A 99 -3.75 15.64 -12.50
C LYS A 99 -3.73 16.45 -13.80
N LYS A 100 -3.06 15.93 -14.83
CA LYS A 100 -3.01 16.58 -16.15
C LYS A 100 -4.33 16.55 -16.88
N ASN A 101 -5.07 15.45 -16.77
CA ASN A 101 -6.33 15.26 -17.47
C ASN A 101 -7.51 15.97 -16.80
N PHE A 102 -7.44 16.18 -15.50
CA PHE A 102 -8.53 16.73 -14.66
C PHE A 102 -8.01 17.77 -13.67
N PRO A 103 -7.44 18.90 -14.14
CA PRO A 103 -6.87 19.93 -13.25
C PRO A 103 -7.90 20.53 -12.27
N GLU A 104 -9.20 20.38 -12.59
CA GLU A 104 -10.31 20.85 -11.75
C GLU A 104 -10.38 20.12 -10.38
N TYR A 105 -9.74 18.98 -10.22
CA TYR A 105 -9.66 18.29 -8.93
C TYR A 105 -9.03 19.18 -7.85
N ASN A 106 -8.21 20.16 -8.23
CA ASN A 106 -7.62 21.12 -7.29
C ASN A 106 -8.66 21.96 -6.55
N ASP A 107 -9.86 22.15 -7.13
CA ASP A 107 -10.94 22.91 -6.52
C ASP A 107 -11.64 22.13 -5.40
N GLU A 108 -11.38 20.81 -5.31
CA GLU A 108 -11.92 19.98 -4.25
C GLU A 108 -11.37 20.38 -2.87
N VAL A 109 -12.27 20.42 -1.90
CA VAL A 109 -11.95 20.80 -0.51
C VAL A 109 -12.14 19.60 0.40
N ILE A 110 -11.06 19.12 0.99
CA ILE A 110 -11.13 18.14 2.08
C ILE A 110 -11.50 18.88 3.36
N SER A 111 -12.77 18.79 3.75
CA SER A 111 -13.32 19.55 4.87
C SER A 111 -13.43 18.71 6.13
N LYS A 112 -12.70 19.10 7.17
CA LYS A 112 -12.80 18.55 8.53
C LYS A 112 -12.87 17.02 8.57
N PRO A 113 -11.86 16.32 8.01
CA PRO A 113 -11.83 14.86 8.07
C PRO A 113 -11.86 14.37 9.52
N ILE A 114 -12.39 13.20 9.76
CA ILE A 114 -12.28 12.51 11.05
C ILE A 114 -10.94 11.79 11.02
N ILE A 115 -10.03 12.11 11.93
CA ILE A 115 -8.71 11.51 12.03
C ILE A 115 -8.65 10.67 13.29
N ILE A 116 -8.34 9.38 13.15
CA ILE A 116 -8.18 8.44 14.25
C ILE A 116 -6.68 8.27 14.47
N ILE A 117 -6.22 8.60 15.68
CA ILE A 117 -4.81 8.50 16.05
C ILE A 117 -4.68 7.53 17.22
N GLY A 118 -3.75 6.60 17.13
CA GLY A 118 -3.45 5.67 18.21
C GLY A 118 -2.23 4.80 17.90
N LEU A 119 -1.71 4.15 18.92
CA LEU A 119 -0.62 3.21 18.76
C LEU A 119 -1.09 1.96 18.01
N PRO A 120 -0.21 1.28 17.26
CA PRO A 120 -0.52 -0.02 16.67
C PRO A 120 -1.10 -0.98 17.73
N ARG A 121 -2.07 -1.79 17.34
CA ARG A 121 -2.77 -2.77 18.20
C ARG A 121 -3.66 -2.16 19.29
N SER A 122 -3.96 -0.86 19.25
CA SER A 122 -4.89 -0.19 20.18
C SER A 122 -6.37 -0.23 19.75
N GLY A 123 -6.69 -0.84 18.60
CA GLY A 123 -8.04 -0.96 18.07
C GLY A 123 -8.46 0.16 17.11
N THR A 124 -7.54 0.96 16.62
CA THR A 124 -7.81 2.05 15.65
C THR A 124 -8.49 1.56 14.39
N THR A 125 -8.04 0.45 13.80
CA THR A 125 -8.66 -0.16 12.62
C THR A 125 -10.11 -0.61 12.88
N HIS A 126 -10.40 -1.17 14.07
CA HIS A 126 -11.76 -1.53 14.45
C HIS A 126 -12.65 -0.29 14.57
N LEU A 127 -12.16 0.75 15.24
CA LEU A 127 -12.87 2.03 15.37
C LEU A 127 -13.10 2.68 14.01
N LEU A 128 -12.10 2.67 13.12
CA LEU A 128 -12.22 3.17 11.75
C LEU A 128 -13.37 2.46 11.01
N ASN A 129 -13.40 1.13 11.02
CA ASN A 129 -14.43 0.36 10.34
C ASN A 129 -15.82 0.57 10.93
N LEU A 130 -15.91 0.74 12.26
CA LEU A 130 -17.17 1.06 12.93
C LEU A 130 -17.71 2.44 12.50
N ILE A 131 -16.86 3.47 12.46
CA ILE A 131 -17.25 4.82 12.02
C ILE A 131 -17.56 4.83 10.52
N ALA A 132 -16.77 4.13 9.71
CA ALA A 132 -16.95 4.03 8.26
C ALA A 132 -18.25 3.30 7.84
N SER A 133 -18.92 2.60 8.77
CA SER A 133 -20.23 2.02 8.51
C SER A 133 -21.34 3.07 8.30
N ASP A 134 -21.08 4.35 8.67
CA ASP A 134 -22.01 5.45 8.40
C ASP A 134 -21.91 5.87 6.93
N SER A 135 -22.98 5.65 6.17
CA SER A 135 -23.05 5.95 4.74
C SER A 135 -22.89 7.44 4.38
N ARG A 136 -22.96 8.34 5.37
CA ARG A 136 -22.71 9.78 5.21
C ARG A 136 -21.23 10.11 5.09
N LEU A 137 -20.37 9.20 5.53
CA LEU A 137 -18.92 9.33 5.48
C LEU A 137 -18.34 8.69 4.22
N LYS A 138 -17.11 9.04 3.91
CA LYS A 138 -16.29 8.43 2.86
C LYS A 138 -15.08 7.77 3.51
N SER A 139 -14.84 6.56 3.13
CA SER A 139 -13.72 5.75 3.58
C SER A 139 -13.08 5.04 2.40
N ILE A 140 -11.94 4.42 2.62
CA ILE A 140 -11.13 3.78 1.59
C ILE A 140 -11.12 2.27 1.85
N PRO A 141 -11.83 1.44 1.06
CA PRO A 141 -11.65 0.00 1.12
C PRO A 141 -10.24 -0.39 0.64
N TYR A 142 -9.69 -1.46 1.18
CA TYR A 142 -8.31 -1.87 0.95
C TYR A 142 -7.98 -2.03 -0.54
N TRP A 143 -8.85 -2.67 -1.34
CA TRP A 143 -8.64 -2.80 -2.78
C TRP A 143 -8.42 -1.45 -3.48
N GLN A 144 -9.09 -0.40 -2.99
CA GLN A 144 -8.97 0.94 -3.56
C GLN A 144 -7.71 1.68 -3.06
N SER A 145 -7.26 1.44 -1.83
CA SER A 145 -5.99 1.99 -1.35
C SER A 145 -4.80 1.41 -2.12
N LEU A 146 -4.86 0.14 -2.48
CA LEU A 146 -3.84 -0.53 -3.28
C LEU A 146 -3.71 0.06 -4.70
N ARG A 147 -4.83 0.47 -5.32
CA ARG A 147 -4.88 1.00 -6.69
C ARG A 147 -5.91 2.12 -6.78
N PRO A 148 -5.60 3.35 -6.29
CA PRO A 148 -6.57 4.45 -6.20
C PRO A 148 -7.01 5.00 -7.55
N PHE A 149 -6.16 4.91 -8.58
CA PHE A 149 -6.43 5.45 -9.90
C PHE A 149 -6.50 4.36 -10.98
N GLN A 150 -7.48 4.46 -11.87
CA GLN A 150 -7.63 3.58 -13.03
C GLN A 150 -6.97 4.19 -14.26
N GLU A 151 -6.63 3.33 -15.23
CA GLU A 151 -6.15 3.78 -16.55
C GLU A 151 -7.27 4.38 -17.40
N LYS A 152 -8.47 3.85 -17.28
CA LYS A 152 -9.67 4.37 -17.93
C LYS A 152 -10.62 4.88 -16.85
N LEU A 153 -11.19 6.06 -17.05
CA LEU A 153 -12.32 6.51 -16.23
C LEU A 153 -13.41 5.44 -16.34
N ILE A 154 -13.95 5.08 -15.19
CA ILE A 154 -14.93 4.02 -15.01
C ILE A 154 -16.02 4.15 -16.07
N ASP A 155 -16.27 3.11 -16.81
CA ASP A 155 -17.58 2.88 -17.39
C ASP A 155 -18.53 2.66 -16.19
N LEU A 156 -19.27 3.71 -15.83
CA LEU A 156 -20.19 3.72 -14.70
C LEU A 156 -21.32 2.68 -14.82
N ASN A 157 -21.37 1.97 -15.96
CA ASN A 157 -22.34 0.92 -16.25
C ASN A 157 -21.82 -0.49 -15.91
N ASN A 158 -20.56 -0.65 -15.52
CA ASN A 158 -20.03 -1.95 -15.08
C ASN A 158 -20.07 -2.05 -13.56
N ASP A 159 -20.89 -2.95 -13.03
CA ASP A 159 -21.13 -3.17 -11.60
C ASP A 159 -19.88 -3.68 -10.83
N ILE A 160 -18.83 -4.15 -11.52
CA ILE A 160 -17.62 -4.71 -10.91
C ILE A 160 -16.39 -3.92 -11.35
N ASP A 161 -15.68 -3.37 -10.38
CA ASP A 161 -14.40 -2.70 -10.60
C ASP A 161 -13.28 -3.76 -10.70
N SER A 162 -12.61 -3.84 -11.85
CA SER A 162 -11.55 -4.83 -12.09
C SER A 162 -10.40 -4.81 -11.08
N ARG A 163 -10.16 -3.65 -10.43
CA ARG A 163 -9.18 -3.53 -9.34
C ARG A 163 -9.58 -4.35 -8.12
N GLN A 164 -10.89 -4.46 -7.87
CA GLN A 164 -11.42 -5.26 -6.79
C GLN A 164 -11.19 -6.75 -7.06
N GLU A 165 -11.41 -7.23 -8.29
CA GLU A 165 -11.14 -8.61 -8.67
C GLU A 165 -9.67 -8.98 -8.46
N VAL A 166 -8.76 -8.12 -8.95
CA VAL A 166 -7.31 -8.30 -8.73
C VAL A 166 -6.97 -8.38 -7.24
N ALA A 167 -7.52 -7.48 -6.43
CA ALA A 167 -7.25 -7.48 -4.99
C ALA A 167 -7.79 -8.75 -4.29
N PHE A 168 -8.90 -9.33 -4.76
CA PHE A 168 -9.41 -10.59 -4.23
C PHE A 168 -8.50 -11.78 -4.57
N GLU A 169 -7.94 -11.83 -5.78
CA GLU A 169 -6.98 -12.88 -6.14
C GLU A 169 -5.66 -12.74 -5.35
N GLU A 170 -5.16 -11.51 -5.20
CA GLU A 170 -3.98 -11.24 -4.36
C GLU A 170 -4.24 -11.65 -2.90
N TYR A 171 -5.43 -11.38 -2.37
CA TYR A 171 -5.81 -11.77 -1.01
C TYR A 171 -5.82 -13.27 -0.79
N LYS A 172 -6.27 -14.07 -1.77
CA LYS A 172 -6.20 -15.54 -1.67
C LYS A 172 -4.76 -16.03 -1.52
N ASN A 173 -3.87 -15.56 -2.41
CA ASN A 173 -2.45 -15.93 -2.37
C ASN A 173 -1.79 -15.49 -1.05
N PHE A 174 -2.18 -14.33 -0.56
CA PHE A 174 -1.71 -13.79 0.71
C PHE A 174 -2.10 -14.66 1.91
N LEU A 175 -3.33 -15.19 1.93
CA LEU A 175 -3.79 -16.08 2.99
C LEU A 175 -3.08 -17.45 2.96
N GLU A 176 -2.67 -17.93 1.78
CA GLU A 176 -1.87 -19.15 1.66
C GLU A 176 -0.44 -18.94 2.16
N THR A 177 0.13 -17.76 1.88
CA THR A 177 1.46 -17.39 2.33
C THR A 177 1.50 -17.12 3.84
N MET A 178 0.49 -16.43 4.37
CA MET A 178 0.39 -15.99 5.76
C MET A 178 -0.96 -16.38 6.41
N PRO A 179 -1.22 -17.68 6.64
CA PRO A 179 -2.54 -18.15 7.06
C PRO A 179 -3.00 -17.63 8.42
N LEU A 180 -2.08 -17.24 9.31
CA LEU A 180 -2.40 -16.69 10.63
C LEU A 180 -2.69 -15.18 10.62
N LEU A 181 -2.37 -14.48 9.53
CA LEU A 181 -2.51 -13.03 9.46
C LEU A 181 -3.95 -12.57 9.66
N LYS A 182 -4.94 -13.31 9.12
CA LYS A 182 -6.35 -13.00 9.31
C LYS A 182 -6.78 -12.89 10.78
N SER A 183 -6.08 -13.59 11.68
CA SER A 183 -6.33 -13.53 13.12
C SER A 183 -5.65 -12.35 13.82
N MET A 184 -4.70 -11.72 13.14
CA MET A 184 -3.94 -10.58 13.64
C MET A 184 -4.47 -9.26 13.08
N HIS A 185 -4.69 -9.22 11.78
CA HIS A 185 -5.14 -8.05 11.03
C HIS A 185 -5.97 -8.50 9.82
N ASP A 186 -7.15 -7.93 9.65
CA ASP A 186 -8.00 -8.26 8.52
C ASP A 186 -7.58 -7.46 7.28
N MET A 187 -7.04 -8.17 6.28
CA MET A 187 -6.62 -7.61 4.99
C MET A 187 -7.62 -7.91 3.88
N HIS A 188 -8.87 -8.22 4.22
CA HIS A 188 -9.90 -8.47 3.22
C HIS A 188 -10.10 -7.25 2.32
N PRO A 189 -10.18 -7.40 0.99
CA PRO A 189 -10.23 -6.28 0.05
C PRO A 189 -11.29 -5.21 0.34
N ASN A 190 -12.44 -5.60 0.88
CA ASN A 190 -13.51 -4.66 1.24
C ASN A 190 -13.39 -4.08 2.66
N HIS A 191 -12.42 -4.50 3.45
CA HIS A 191 -12.16 -3.92 4.75
C HIS A 191 -11.69 -2.47 4.60
N ILE A 192 -12.14 -1.57 5.46
CA ILE A 192 -11.71 -0.18 5.41
C ILE A 192 -10.30 -0.09 5.98
N HIS A 193 -9.41 0.48 5.18
CA HIS A 193 -7.98 0.55 5.48
C HIS A 193 -7.52 1.97 5.80
N GLU A 194 -6.35 2.04 6.42
CA GLU A 194 -5.69 3.29 6.75
C GLU A 194 -5.08 3.94 5.49
N GLU A 195 -4.63 5.20 5.62
CA GLU A 195 -4.06 6.00 4.55
C GLU A 195 -2.64 5.59 4.13
N ILE A 196 -2.01 4.65 4.82
CA ILE A 196 -0.58 4.30 4.68
C ILE A 196 -0.20 3.85 3.26
N GLU A 197 -1.10 3.16 2.55
CA GLU A 197 -0.93 2.76 1.15
C GLU A 197 -0.91 3.99 0.21
N LEU A 198 -1.72 5.01 0.50
CA LEU A 198 -1.73 6.25 -0.27
C LEU A 198 -0.49 7.10 -0.01
N GLN A 199 0.00 7.12 1.24
CA GLN A 199 1.27 7.79 1.58
C GLN A 199 2.45 7.11 0.90
N ALA A 200 2.42 5.78 0.77
CA ALA A 200 3.46 5.01 0.12
C ALA A 200 3.68 5.41 -1.35
N MET A 201 2.68 5.98 -2.03
CA MET A 201 2.83 6.53 -3.39
C MET A 201 3.82 7.70 -3.48
N ASP A 202 4.08 8.39 -2.36
CA ASP A 202 5.13 9.42 -2.27
C ASP A 202 6.43 8.88 -1.67
N PHE A 203 6.52 7.56 -1.47
CA PHE A 203 7.67 6.89 -0.88
C PHE A 203 8.09 7.51 0.46
N SER A 204 7.10 7.92 1.28
CA SER A 204 7.29 8.41 2.63
C SER A 204 6.25 7.78 3.55
N THR A 205 6.54 6.58 4.01
CA THR A 205 5.68 5.78 4.88
C THR A 205 6.52 4.92 5.81
N TYR A 206 5.99 4.59 6.98
CA TYR A 206 6.64 3.66 7.92
C TYR A 206 6.32 2.18 7.62
N LEU A 207 5.47 1.91 6.62
CA LEU A 207 5.04 0.55 6.26
C LEU A 207 6.19 -0.46 6.07
N PRO A 208 7.34 -0.09 5.48
CA PRO A 208 8.45 -1.02 5.29
C PRO A 208 9.00 -1.63 6.59
N GLU A 209 8.92 -0.92 7.72
CA GLU A 209 9.36 -1.44 9.03
C GLU A 209 8.54 -2.64 9.53
N TRP A 210 7.35 -2.83 9.00
CA TRP A 210 6.51 -4.00 9.32
C TRP A 210 6.87 -5.23 8.47
N LEU A 211 7.61 -5.02 7.38
CA LEU A 211 7.91 -6.04 6.38
C LEU A 211 9.36 -6.52 6.43
N ALA A 212 10.28 -5.67 6.88
CA ALA A 212 11.72 -5.94 6.87
C ALA A 212 12.45 -5.17 7.98
N TYR A 213 13.66 -5.59 8.27
CA TYR A 213 14.56 -4.86 9.17
C TYR A 213 15.28 -3.75 8.38
N VAL A 214 14.74 -2.55 8.46
CA VAL A 214 15.16 -1.38 7.64
C VAL A 214 15.56 -0.18 8.51
N PRO A 215 16.61 -0.29 9.35
CA PRO A 215 16.96 0.75 10.32
C PRO A 215 17.36 2.07 9.68
N GLU A 216 18.06 2.07 8.53
CA GLU A 216 18.47 3.28 7.84
C GLU A 216 17.24 4.04 7.29
N TRP A 217 16.26 3.30 6.76
CA TRP A 217 14.98 3.87 6.34
C TRP A 217 14.22 4.46 7.52
N ARG A 218 14.12 3.73 8.62
CA ARG A 218 13.43 4.21 9.83
C ARG A 218 14.06 5.50 10.34
N ASP A 219 15.38 5.55 10.47
CA ASP A 219 16.09 6.71 10.98
C ASP A 219 15.91 7.92 10.05
N TYR A 220 15.94 7.70 8.73
CA TYR A 220 15.60 8.73 7.76
C TYR A 220 14.16 9.22 7.95
N TYR A 221 13.18 8.31 7.97
CA TYR A 221 11.76 8.63 8.08
C TYR A 221 11.43 9.43 9.35
N LEU A 222 11.97 9.04 10.49
CA LEU A 222 11.74 9.72 11.77
C LEU A 222 12.37 11.11 11.85
N ASN A 223 13.44 11.37 11.12
CA ASN A 223 14.15 12.67 11.10
C ASN A 223 13.71 13.57 9.92
N HIS A 224 12.87 13.08 9.02
CA HIS A 224 12.42 13.84 7.86
C HIS A 224 11.10 14.57 8.13
N ASP A 225 10.99 15.83 7.66
CA ASP A 225 9.75 16.60 7.77
C ASP A 225 8.64 16.00 6.89
N GLN A 226 7.56 15.58 7.52
CA GLN A 226 6.43 14.90 6.86
C GLN A 226 5.39 15.88 6.26
N ILE A 227 5.54 17.21 6.43
CA ILE A 227 4.53 18.19 5.99
C ILE A 227 4.21 18.06 4.49
N ASN A 228 5.22 17.93 3.65
CA ASN A 228 5.01 17.84 2.20
C ASN A 228 4.37 16.50 1.79
N HIS A 229 4.66 15.43 2.51
CA HIS A 229 4.07 14.10 2.26
C HIS A 229 2.58 14.07 2.65
N TYR A 230 2.20 14.74 3.73
CA TYR A 230 0.78 14.95 4.06
C TYR A 230 0.06 15.89 3.09
N LYS A 231 0.75 16.87 2.48
CA LYS A 231 0.18 17.64 1.37
C LYS A 231 -0.07 16.75 0.15
N TYR A 232 0.87 15.88 -0.19
CA TYR A 232 0.69 14.90 -1.25
C TYR A 232 -0.50 13.98 -0.99
N LEU A 233 -0.61 13.41 0.22
CA LEU A 233 -1.77 12.61 0.63
C LEU A 233 -3.08 13.39 0.47
N LYS A 234 -3.10 14.66 0.89
CA LYS A 234 -4.28 15.51 0.74
C LYS A 234 -4.66 15.68 -0.73
N ASP A 235 -3.69 15.83 -1.63
CA ASP A 235 -3.95 15.94 -3.07
C ASP A 235 -4.49 14.63 -3.66
N VAL A 236 -3.98 13.49 -3.23
CA VAL A 236 -4.54 12.17 -3.58
C VAL A 236 -6.00 12.06 -3.12
N LEU A 237 -6.31 12.46 -1.89
CA LEU A 237 -7.68 12.45 -1.38
C LEU A 237 -8.62 13.39 -2.14
N LYS A 238 -8.13 14.57 -2.58
CA LYS A 238 -8.89 15.47 -3.45
C LYS A 238 -9.23 14.80 -4.79
N ALA A 239 -8.25 14.15 -5.43
CA ALA A 239 -8.48 13.43 -6.67
C ALA A 239 -9.50 12.29 -6.50
N MET A 240 -9.39 11.52 -5.42
CA MET A 240 -10.36 10.48 -5.09
C MET A 240 -11.76 11.05 -4.79
N GLN A 241 -11.84 12.23 -4.17
CA GLN A 241 -13.11 12.93 -3.92
C GLN A 241 -13.72 13.41 -5.23
N PHE A 242 -12.93 13.99 -6.13
CA PHE A 242 -13.37 14.41 -7.47
C PHE A 242 -14.00 13.24 -8.25
N ILE A 243 -13.39 12.05 -8.21
CA ILE A 243 -13.89 10.84 -8.89
C ILE A 243 -15.21 10.35 -8.28
N LYS A 244 -15.35 10.39 -6.95
CA LYS A 244 -16.45 9.73 -6.22
C LYS A 244 -17.52 10.68 -5.64
N GLY A 245 -17.37 11.98 -5.85
CA GLY A 245 -18.21 13.01 -5.27
C GLY A 245 -17.88 13.35 -3.80
N PRO A 246 -18.33 14.52 -3.32
CA PRO A 246 -17.97 15.04 -2.02
C PRO A 246 -18.70 14.30 -0.88
N LYS A 247 -17.94 13.87 0.13
CA LYS A 247 -18.42 13.42 1.44
C LYS A 247 -17.35 13.73 2.48
N LYS A 248 -17.71 13.68 3.74
CA LYS A 248 -16.76 13.83 4.83
C LYS A 248 -15.91 12.55 4.97
N TRP A 249 -14.59 12.70 4.94
CA TRP A 249 -13.65 11.58 5.09
C TRP A 249 -13.53 11.11 6.55
N VAL A 250 -13.34 9.82 6.71
CA VAL A 250 -12.85 9.13 7.89
C VAL A 250 -11.77 8.15 7.49
#